data_1f6833355d92de3ba83bcbe9e146d5eb
#
_entry.id   1f6833355d92de3ba83bcbe9e146d5eb
#
_cell.length_a   1.000
_cell.length_b   1.000
_cell.length_c   1.000
_cell.angle_alpha   90.00
_cell.angle_beta   90.00
_cell.angle_gamma   90.00
#
_symmetry.space_group_name_H-M   'P 1'
#
loop_
_entity.id
_entity.type
_entity.pdbx_description
1 polymer ?
#
loop_
_entity_poly.entity_id
_entity_poly.type
_entity_poly.pdbx_seq_one_letter_code
_entity_poly.pdbx_strand_id
1 'polypeptide(L)'
;MHGMIRDCMGAATLAVVAGWMNVAPAAEPSVPYVPTPQIVVDRMLQMAKITPQDYVIDLGSGDGRIVVTAAKQYGARGFGVDLNPVRIKEAVENAATAGVSDRANFYQRNLFETDLSQATVITMYLLPRVNLDLRPKLLELKPGTRLVSHDFSMDDWKADETANLDVADKYGPNSGNGLSTVFFWIVPAKVTGPWQFQANIGAKPQAYEMILDQTFQVISGNVRVGGRSVKLQDAKLRGDQISGSFTADVNGSALKHEFAGRVAGGSISGSITLVGNRMQGQQEWSATRGAKTGAADGAARIAGVN
;
A
#
# COMPACT_ATOMS: atom_id res chain seq x y z
N MET A 1 69.86 -10.26 69.80
CA MET A 1 69.85 -11.38 68.78
C MET A 1 68.60 -11.19 67.90
N HIS A 2 68.81 -11.19 66.67
CA HIS A 2 68.03 -10.86 65.55
C HIS A 2 66.63 -11.54 65.47
N GLY A 3 65.60 -10.73 65.16
CA GLY A 3 64.27 -11.22 64.76
C GLY A 3 63.73 -10.37 63.63
N MET A 4 63.62 -10.97 62.46
CA MET A 4 63.21 -10.35 61.20
C MET A 4 61.71 -10.05 61.19
N ILE A 5 61.36 -8.85 60.78
CA ILE A 5 60.01 -8.39 60.46
C ILE A 5 59.73 -8.83 59.01
N ARG A 6 58.59 -9.50 58.79
CA ARG A 6 58.10 -9.81 57.46
C ARG A 6 56.84 -8.95 57.14
N ASP A 7 57.00 -8.06 56.19
CA ASP A 7 55.89 -7.26 55.58
C ASP A 7 54.98 -8.21 54.85
N CYS A 8 53.68 -8.15 55.15
CA CYS A 8 52.60 -8.72 54.32
C CYS A 8 51.92 -7.58 53.59
N MET A 9 52.24 -7.40 52.31
CA MET A 9 51.46 -6.57 51.37
C MET A 9 50.18 -7.35 51.02
N GLY A 10 49.02 -6.87 51.49
CA GLY A 10 47.71 -7.30 51.03
C GLY A 10 47.28 -6.57 49.76
N ALA A 11 47.22 -7.27 48.63
CA ALA A 11 46.62 -6.76 47.39
C ALA A 11 45.10 -6.81 47.46
N ALA A 12 44.46 -5.66 47.51
CA ALA A 12 42.99 -5.56 47.41
C ALA A 12 42.55 -5.63 45.94
N THR A 13 41.94 -6.72 45.54
CA THR A 13 41.34 -6.91 44.22
C THR A 13 39.96 -6.25 44.19
N LEU A 14 39.81 -5.12 43.50
CA LEU A 14 38.51 -4.51 43.23
C LEU A 14 37.79 -5.35 42.16
N ALA A 15 36.74 -6.09 42.52
CA ALA A 15 35.84 -6.74 41.57
C ALA A 15 34.82 -5.72 41.05
N VAL A 16 34.96 -5.28 39.77
CA VAL A 16 33.97 -4.48 39.07
C VAL A 16 32.85 -5.42 38.65
N VAL A 17 31.72 -5.40 39.36
CA VAL A 17 30.48 -6.06 38.92
C VAL A 17 29.83 -5.19 37.87
N ALA A 18 30.02 -5.53 36.60
CA ALA A 18 29.28 -4.97 35.49
C ALA A 18 27.83 -5.49 35.55
N GLY A 19 26.94 -4.68 36.13
CA GLY A 19 25.50 -4.95 36.11
C GLY A 19 24.97 -4.84 34.67
N TRP A 20 24.63 -5.95 34.07
CA TRP A 20 23.85 -5.96 32.83
C TRP A 20 22.44 -5.48 33.15
N MET A 21 22.15 -4.22 32.83
CA MET A 21 20.77 -3.75 32.80
C MET A 21 20.05 -4.48 31.67
N ASN A 22 19.22 -5.46 32.03
CA ASN A 22 18.22 -6.00 31.14
C ASN A 22 17.20 -4.85 30.85
N VAL A 23 17.40 -4.13 29.78
CA VAL A 23 16.35 -3.25 29.23
C VAL A 23 15.29 -4.19 28.67
N ALA A 24 14.19 -4.37 29.39
CA ALA A 24 13.03 -5.07 28.86
C ALA A 24 12.61 -4.36 27.56
N PRO A 25 12.37 -5.09 26.46
CA PRO A 25 11.85 -4.48 25.25
C PRO A 25 10.56 -3.73 25.59
N ALA A 26 10.43 -2.49 25.11
CA ALA A 26 9.21 -1.72 25.28
C ALA A 26 8.05 -2.58 24.78
N ALA A 27 7.00 -2.70 25.61
CA ALA A 27 5.82 -3.45 25.22
C ALA A 27 5.27 -2.87 23.92
N GLU A 28 5.17 -3.70 22.88
CA GLU A 28 4.52 -3.32 21.63
C GLU A 28 3.12 -2.79 21.93
N PRO A 29 2.66 -1.71 21.26
CA PRO A 29 1.35 -1.14 21.51
C PRO A 29 0.28 -2.20 21.22
N SER A 30 -0.35 -2.75 22.26
CA SER A 30 -1.42 -3.73 22.09
C SER A 30 -2.68 -3.03 21.58
N VAL A 31 -3.19 -3.44 20.43
CA VAL A 31 -4.51 -3.03 19.95
C VAL A 31 -5.56 -3.76 20.79
N PRO A 32 -6.52 -3.06 21.44
CA PRO A 32 -7.60 -3.73 22.16
C PRO A 32 -8.40 -4.64 21.21
N TYR A 33 -8.75 -5.82 21.67
CA TYR A 33 -9.59 -6.72 20.90
C TYR A 33 -11.04 -6.21 20.89
N VAL A 34 -11.49 -5.72 19.75
CA VAL A 34 -12.89 -5.39 19.45
C VAL A 34 -13.27 -6.12 18.17
N PRO A 35 -14.19 -7.09 18.22
CA PRO A 35 -14.53 -7.86 17.05
C PRO A 35 -15.32 -7.02 16.03
N THR A 36 -14.92 -7.07 14.76
CA THR A 36 -15.67 -6.43 13.67
C THR A 36 -17.07 -7.05 13.56
N PRO A 37 -18.18 -6.28 13.64
CA PRO A 37 -19.51 -6.80 13.45
C PRO A 37 -19.68 -7.50 12.10
N GLN A 38 -20.48 -8.59 12.03
CA GLN A 38 -20.59 -9.39 10.81
C GLN A 38 -21.05 -8.60 9.59
N ILE A 39 -22.01 -7.69 9.77
CA ILE A 39 -22.48 -6.81 8.68
C ILE A 39 -21.35 -5.93 8.10
N VAL A 40 -20.38 -5.54 8.93
CA VAL A 40 -19.20 -4.79 8.49
C VAL A 40 -18.22 -5.72 7.77
N VAL A 41 -17.99 -6.93 8.29
CA VAL A 41 -17.19 -7.97 7.59
C VAL A 41 -17.72 -8.20 6.18
N ASP A 42 -19.02 -8.42 6.07
CA ASP A 42 -19.68 -8.67 4.78
C ASP A 42 -19.48 -7.47 3.83
N ARG A 43 -19.62 -6.25 4.36
CA ARG A 43 -19.37 -5.03 3.57
C ARG A 43 -17.91 -4.88 3.14
N MET A 44 -16.96 -5.17 4.01
CA MET A 44 -15.52 -5.15 3.69
C MET A 44 -15.21 -6.11 2.53
N LEU A 45 -15.70 -7.34 2.60
CA LEU A 45 -15.47 -8.36 1.57
C LEU A 45 -16.17 -8.03 0.24
N GLN A 46 -17.38 -7.44 0.30
CA GLN A 46 -18.08 -6.94 -0.88
C GLN A 46 -17.34 -5.79 -1.57
N MET A 47 -16.86 -4.81 -0.81
CA MET A 47 -16.08 -3.69 -1.37
C MET A 47 -14.76 -4.18 -1.98
N ALA A 48 -14.13 -5.16 -1.34
CA ALA A 48 -12.95 -5.81 -1.89
C ALA A 48 -13.27 -6.68 -3.12
N LYS A 49 -14.53 -6.96 -3.44
CA LYS A 49 -14.94 -7.83 -4.55
C LYS A 49 -14.22 -9.18 -4.50
N ILE A 50 -14.29 -9.84 -3.34
CA ILE A 50 -13.59 -11.10 -3.09
C ILE A 50 -14.05 -12.16 -4.09
N THR A 51 -13.10 -12.96 -4.58
CA THR A 51 -13.30 -14.09 -5.49
C THR A 51 -12.54 -15.33 -5.00
N PRO A 52 -12.80 -16.53 -5.52
CA PRO A 52 -12.07 -17.74 -5.15
C PRO A 52 -10.55 -17.69 -5.46
N GLN A 53 -10.12 -16.79 -6.33
CA GLN A 53 -8.71 -16.60 -6.71
C GLN A 53 -7.96 -15.70 -5.72
N ASP A 54 -8.65 -15.09 -4.78
CA ASP A 54 -8.04 -14.16 -3.85
C ASP A 54 -7.32 -14.85 -2.70
N TYR A 55 -6.24 -14.19 -2.28
CA TYR A 55 -5.48 -14.52 -1.09
C TYR A 55 -5.61 -13.37 -0.08
N VAL A 56 -6.42 -13.60 0.95
CA VAL A 56 -6.75 -12.61 1.98
C VAL A 56 -5.78 -12.73 3.14
N ILE A 57 -5.16 -11.62 3.54
CA ILE A 57 -4.38 -11.55 4.78
C ILE A 57 -5.07 -10.55 5.73
N ASP A 58 -5.39 -11.00 6.94
CA ASP A 58 -6.05 -10.20 7.97
C ASP A 58 -5.06 -9.84 9.07
N LEU A 59 -4.81 -8.55 9.25
CA LEU A 59 -3.83 -8.01 10.18
C LEU A 59 -4.51 -7.65 11.51
N GLY A 60 -4.19 -8.37 12.58
CA GLY A 60 -4.92 -8.31 13.85
C GLY A 60 -6.21 -9.09 13.76
N SER A 61 -6.12 -10.38 13.37
CA SER A 61 -7.29 -11.18 12.94
C SER A 61 -8.26 -11.54 14.06
N GLY A 62 -7.88 -11.35 15.33
CA GLY A 62 -8.73 -11.72 16.45
C GLY A 62 -9.21 -13.16 16.35
N ASP A 63 -10.53 -13.36 16.40
CA ASP A 63 -11.19 -14.65 16.28
C ASP A 63 -11.28 -15.20 14.84
N GLY A 64 -10.65 -14.54 13.88
CA GLY A 64 -10.51 -15.02 12.50
C GLY A 64 -11.74 -14.82 11.60
N ARG A 65 -12.79 -14.14 12.08
CA ARG A 65 -14.08 -14.04 11.40
C ARG A 65 -14.00 -13.51 9.96
N ILE A 66 -13.09 -12.60 9.64
CA ILE A 66 -12.95 -12.02 8.30
C ILE A 66 -12.42 -13.09 7.33
N VAL A 67 -11.32 -13.78 7.67
CA VAL A 67 -10.74 -14.82 6.80
C VAL A 67 -11.66 -16.02 6.69
N VAL A 68 -12.30 -16.44 7.79
CA VAL A 68 -13.30 -17.52 7.81
C VAL A 68 -14.48 -17.18 6.89
N THR A 69 -15.00 -15.95 6.96
CA THR A 69 -16.10 -15.51 6.09
C THR A 69 -15.66 -15.47 4.62
N ALA A 70 -14.48 -14.95 4.33
CA ALA A 70 -13.91 -14.92 2.98
C ALA A 70 -13.78 -16.35 2.39
N ALA A 71 -13.28 -17.28 3.18
CA ALA A 71 -13.15 -18.68 2.76
C ALA A 71 -14.51 -19.38 2.57
N LYS A 72 -15.46 -19.18 3.50
CA LYS A 72 -16.75 -19.86 3.50
C LYS A 72 -17.69 -19.35 2.42
N GLN A 73 -17.80 -18.02 2.28
CA GLN A 73 -18.80 -17.41 1.37
C GLN A 73 -18.27 -17.22 -0.04
N TYR A 74 -16.97 -16.98 -0.20
CA TYR A 74 -16.38 -16.61 -1.49
C TYR A 74 -15.38 -17.65 -2.03
N GLY A 75 -15.05 -18.69 -1.23
CA GLY A 75 -14.06 -19.69 -1.63
C GLY A 75 -12.62 -19.19 -1.66
N ALA A 76 -12.35 -18.00 -1.13
CA ALA A 76 -11.01 -17.43 -1.06
C ALA A 76 -10.10 -18.22 -0.12
N ARG A 77 -8.79 -18.02 -0.26
CA ARG A 77 -7.77 -18.54 0.66
C ARG A 77 -7.12 -17.40 1.40
N GLY A 78 -6.50 -17.70 2.54
CA GLY A 78 -5.73 -16.71 3.24
C GLY A 78 -5.36 -17.10 4.65
N PHE A 79 -4.81 -16.14 5.36
CA PHE A 79 -4.50 -16.31 6.76
C PHE A 79 -4.73 -15.01 7.55
N GLY A 80 -4.88 -15.18 8.87
CA GLY A 80 -4.86 -14.08 9.82
C GLY A 80 -3.66 -14.16 10.75
N VAL A 81 -3.21 -13.00 11.24
CA VAL A 81 -2.18 -12.90 12.27
C VAL A 81 -2.67 -12.08 13.45
N ASP A 82 -2.34 -12.52 14.65
CA ASP A 82 -2.59 -11.82 15.91
C ASP A 82 -1.46 -12.12 16.90
N LEU A 83 -1.18 -11.22 17.83
CA LEU A 83 -0.20 -11.44 18.88
C LEU A 83 -0.76 -12.28 20.02
N ASN A 84 -2.08 -12.27 20.20
CA ASN A 84 -2.75 -12.96 21.30
C ASN A 84 -3.00 -14.45 20.97
N PRO A 85 -2.33 -15.40 21.65
CA PRO A 85 -2.49 -16.83 21.39
C PRO A 85 -3.92 -17.34 21.65
N VAL A 86 -4.68 -16.69 22.54
CA VAL A 86 -6.09 -17.05 22.80
C VAL A 86 -6.94 -16.74 21.56
N ARG A 87 -6.70 -15.58 20.91
CA ARG A 87 -7.42 -15.21 19.67
C ARG A 87 -7.09 -16.16 18.53
N ILE A 88 -5.81 -16.54 18.40
CA ILE A 88 -5.39 -17.52 17.38
C ILE A 88 -6.06 -18.89 17.61
N LYS A 89 -6.15 -19.34 18.85
CA LYS A 89 -6.86 -20.60 19.16
C LYS A 89 -8.33 -20.53 18.74
N GLU A 90 -9.03 -19.46 19.10
CA GLU A 90 -10.44 -19.23 18.71
C GLU A 90 -10.59 -19.18 17.19
N ALA A 91 -9.68 -18.48 16.48
CA ALA A 91 -9.71 -18.39 15.02
C ALA A 91 -9.59 -19.77 14.35
N VAL A 92 -8.68 -20.62 14.85
CA VAL A 92 -8.52 -22.00 14.36
C VAL A 92 -9.78 -22.85 14.62
N GLU A 93 -10.37 -22.73 15.82
CA GLU A 93 -11.63 -23.42 16.16
C GLU A 93 -12.81 -22.95 15.30
N ASN A 94 -12.89 -21.65 15.02
CA ASN A 94 -13.88 -21.06 14.14
C ASN A 94 -13.74 -21.54 12.69
N ALA A 95 -12.50 -21.64 12.18
CA ALA A 95 -12.25 -22.19 10.84
C ALA A 95 -12.64 -23.67 10.74
N ALA A 96 -12.35 -24.46 11.77
CA ALA A 96 -12.74 -25.88 11.83
C ALA A 96 -14.26 -26.02 11.88
N THR A 97 -14.93 -25.26 12.73
CA THR A 97 -16.39 -25.25 12.84
C THR A 97 -17.07 -24.82 11.54
N ALA A 98 -16.47 -23.87 10.82
CA ALA A 98 -16.97 -23.42 9.53
C ALA A 98 -16.65 -24.37 8.35
N GLY A 99 -15.81 -25.40 8.57
CA GLY A 99 -15.37 -26.35 7.55
C GLY A 99 -14.43 -25.76 6.50
N VAL A 100 -13.59 -24.80 6.89
CA VAL A 100 -12.68 -24.06 5.97
C VAL A 100 -11.22 -24.08 6.39
N SER A 101 -10.81 -25.00 7.27
CA SER A 101 -9.43 -25.12 7.75
C SER A 101 -8.38 -25.39 6.66
N ASP A 102 -8.81 -25.84 5.50
CA ASP A 102 -7.97 -26.03 4.30
C ASP A 102 -7.68 -24.70 3.57
N ARG A 103 -8.40 -23.63 3.86
CA ARG A 103 -8.33 -22.33 3.18
C ARG A 103 -8.07 -21.15 4.10
N ALA A 104 -8.44 -21.26 5.40
CA ALA A 104 -8.28 -20.22 6.40
C ALA A 104 -7.32 -20.69 7.50
N ASN A 105 -6.14 -20.05 7.59
CA ASN A 105 -5.09 -20.38 8.56
C ASN A 105 -4.83 -19.21 9.48
N PHE A 106 -4.30 -19.46 10.69
CA PHE A 106 -4.05 -18.40 11.67
C PHE A 106 -2.72 -18.63 12.38
N TYR A 107 -1.97 -17.53 12.58
CA TYR A 107 -0.62 -17.59 13.14
C TYR A 107 -0.42 -16.53 14.23
N GLN A 108 0.16 -16.95 15.36
CA GLN A 108 0.63 -16.00 16.36
C GLN A 108 1.89 -15.31 15.82
N ARG A 109 1.72 -14.06 15.34
CA ARG A 109 2.80 -13.33 14.68
C ARG A 109 2.57 -11.82 14.74
N ASN A 110 3.69 -11.08 14.82
CA ASN A 110 3.69 -9.63 14.68
C ASN A 110 3.32 -9.24 13.23
N LEU A 111 2.27 -8.40 13.07
CA LEU A 111 1.79 -7.94 11.77
C LEU A 111 2.84 -7.12 10.99
N PHE A 112 3.73 -6.41 11.69
CA PHE A 112 4.81 -5.65 11.05
C PHE A 112 5.88 -6.54 10.42
N GLU A 113 6.09 -7.75 10.95
CA GLU A 113 7.08 -8.74 10.48
C GLU A 113 6.49 -9.74 9.49
N THR A 114 5.16 -9.73 9.34
CA THR A 114 4.44 -10.67 8.47
C THR A 114 4.77 -10.40 7.00
N ASP A 115 5.12 -11.44 6.25
CA ASP A 115 5.23 -11.35 4.79
C ASP A 115 3.85 -11.21 4.15
N LEU A 116 3.66 -10.11 3.42
CA LEU A 116 2.41 -9.76 2.74
C LEU A 116 2.48 -9.97 1.22
N SER A 117 3.57 -10.51 0.69
CA SER A 117 3.85 -10.57 -0.75
C SER A 117 2.82 -11.36 -1.57
N GLN A 118 2.15 -12.33 -0.97
CA GLN A 118 1.12 -13.15 -1.60
C GLN A 118 -0.28 -12.51 -1.58
N ALA A 119 -0.47 -11.43 -0.80
CA ALA A 119 -1.78 -10.83 -0.63
C ALA A 119 -2.34 -10.26 -1.94
N THR A 120 -3.57 -10.60 -2.26
CA THR A 120 -4.40 -9.86 -3.21
C THR A 120 -5.34 -8.91 -2.48
N VAL A 121 -5.65 -9.22 -1.21
CA VAL A 121 -6.46 -8.41 -0.31
C VAL A 121 -5.84 -8.40 1.08
N ILE A 122 -5.71 -7.22 1.67
CA ILE A 122 -5.39 -7.02 3.09
C ILE A 122 -6.63 -6.47 3.79
N THR A 123 -6.98 -7.05 4.92
CA THR A 123 -8.02 -6.53 5.82
C THR A 123 -7.40 -6.12 7.15
N MET A 124 -7.97 -5.10 7.79
CA MET A 124 -7.49 -4.60 9.08
C MET A 124 -8.59 -3.88 9.87
N TYR A 125 -8.56 -4.06 11.18
CA TYR A 125 -9.27 -3.22 12.15
C TYR A 125 -8.30 -2.88 13.26
N LEU A 126 -7.46 -1.88 12.99
CA LEU A 126 -6.33 -1.49 13.85
C LEU A 126 -6.45 -0.03 14.27
N LEU A 127 -5.68 0.38 15.28
CA LEU A 127 -5.64 1.77 15.69
C LEU A 127 -5.05 2.67 14.58
N PRO A 128 -5.44 3.97 14.51
CA PRO A 128 -4.96 4.91 13.48
C PRO A 128 -3.44 4.92 13.35
N ARG A 129 -2.73 4.93 14.46
CA ARG A 129 -1.25 4.94 14.47
C ARG A 129 -0.68 3.69 13.81
N VAL A 130 -1.26 2.52 14.09
CA VAL A 130 -0.80 1.25 13.52
C VAL A 130 -1.00 1.22 12.00
N ASN A 131 -2.15 1.74 11.51
CA ASN A 131 -2.37 1.90 10.06
C ASN A 131 -1.31 2.78 9.40
N LEU A 132 -0.94 3.89 10.04
CA LEU A 132 0.09 4.79 9.53
C LEU A 132 1.48 4.17 9.55
N ASP A 133 1.83 3.43 10.58
CA ASP A 133 3.10 2.72 10.70
C ASP A 133 3.21 1.56 9.68
N LEU A 134 2.08 0.92 9.30
CA LEU A 134 2.00 -0.10 8.24
C LEU A 134 2.03 0.49 6.82
N ARG A 135 1.54 1.70 6.63
CA ARG A 135 1.33 2.31 5.32
C ARG A 135 2.53 2.24 4.37
N PRO A 136 3.78 2.50 4.80
CA PRO A 136 4.93 2.35 3.92
C PRO A 136 5.06 0.92 3.36
N LYS A 137 4.85 -0.09 4.20
CA LYS A 137 4.90 -1.51 3.80
C LYS A 137 3.75 -1.87 2.84
N LEU A 138 2.56 -1.35 3.08
CA LEU A 138 1.39 -1.58 2.23
C LEU A 138 1.56 -0.95 0.83
N LEU A 139 2.22 0.21 0.72
CA LEU A 139 2.52 0.87 -0.55
C LEU A 139 3.58 0.16 -1.40
N GLU A 140 4.34 -0.77 -0.82
CA GLU A 140 5.30 -1.62 -1.55
C GLU A 140 4.65 -2.90 -2.10
N LEU A 141 3.40 -3.18 -1.77
CA LEU A 141 2.68 -4.33 -2.29
C LEU A 141 2.46 -4.20 -3.80
N LYS A 142 2.14 -5.32 -4.41
CA LYS A 142 1.88 -5.40 -5.84
C LYS A 142 0.75 -4.43 -6.23
N PRO A 143 0.93 -3.59 -7.26
CA PRO A 143 -0.14 -2.73 -7.76
C PRO A 143 -1.40 -3.51 -8.05
N GLY A 144 -2.55 -3.00 -7.60
CA GLY A 144 -3.81 -3.71 -7.68
C GLY A 144 -4.18 -4.51 -6.43
N THR A 145 -3.27 -4.69 -5.45
CA THR A 145 -3.63 -5.24 -4.13
C THR A 145 -4.66 -4.33 -3.48
N ARG A 146 -5.74 -4.92 -2.97
CA ARG A 146 -6.86 -4.21 -2.34
C ARG A 146 -6.68 -4.20 -0.83
N LEU A 147 -6.86 -3.03 -0.23
CA LEU A 147 -6.74 -2.82 1.21
C LEU A 147 -8.11 -2.39 1.73
N VAL A 148 -8.56 -2.99 2.82
CA VAL A 148 -9.84 -2.66 3.46
C VAL A 148 -9.62 -2.45 4.94
N SER A 149 -10.00 -1.28 5.44
CA SER A 149 -9.91 -0.94 6.86
C SER A 149 -11.27 -0.62 7.45
N HIS A 150 -11.54 -1.15 8.64
CA HIS A 150 -12.70 -0.81 9.43
C HIS A 150 -12.38 0.39 10.34
N ASP A 151 -13.24 1.41 10.35
CA ASP A 151 -13.25 2.63 11.14
C ASP A 151 -12.04 3.57 11.00
N PHE A 152 -10.86 3.09 10.67
CA PHE A 152 -9.66 3.92 10.67
C PHE A 152 -9.05 4.06 9.27
N SER A 153 -8.83 5.32 8.88
CA SER A 153 -8.24 5.69 7.58
C SER A 153 -6.71 5.60 7.60
N MET A 154 -6.09 5.95 6.47
CA MET A 154 -4.64 6.12 6.31
C MET A 154 -4.25 7.61 6.14
N ASP A 155 -5.00 8.52 6.79
CA ASP A 155 -4.80 9.96 6.86
C ASP A 155 -4.77 10.63 5.46
N ASP A 156 -3.62 11.12 5.02
CA ASP A 156 -3.45 11.80 3.74
C ASP A 156 -3.55 10.86 2.52
N TRP A 157 -3.34 9.55 2.68
CA TRP A 157 -3.71 8.59 1.64
C TRP A 157 -5.23 8.39 1.63
N LYS A 158 -5.92 9.20 0.83
CA LYS A 158 -7.38 9.15 0.75
C LYS A 158 -7.85 7.82 0.17
N ALA A 159 -8.94 7.29 0.73
CA ALA A 159 -9.53 6.05 0.23
C ALA A 159 -10.09 6.23 -1.19
N ASP A 160 -10.00 5.18 -2.00
CA ASP A 160 -10.65 5.13 -3.32
C ASP A 160 -12.17 5.04 -3.20
N GLU A 161 -12.64 4.34 -2.16
CA GLU A 161 -14.08 4.18 -1.85
C GLU A 161 -14.27 4.17 -0.33
N THR A 162 -15.41 4.67 0.14
CA THR A 162 -15.81 4.68 1.56
C THR A 162 -17.27 4.28 1.68
N ALA A 163 -17.60 3.47 2.70
CA ALA A 163 -18.98 3.12 3.04
C ALA A 163 -19.23 3.30 4.53
N ASN A 164 -20.38 3.85 4.87
CA ASN A 164 -20.85 4.02 6.24
C ASN A 164 -21.99 3.04 6.51
N LEU A 165 -21.99 2.43 7.69
CA LEU A 165 -23.01 1.49 8.14
C LEU A 165 -23.45 1.83 9.56
N ASP A 166 -24.76 1.87 9.78
CA ASP A 166 -25.34 1.88 11.11
C ASP A 166 -25.31 0.45 11.66
N VAL A 167 -24.64 0.25 12.78
CA VAL A 167 -24.41 -1.06 13.38
C VAL A 167 -25.08 -1.11 14.75
N ALA A 168 -26.03 -2.01 14.91
CA ALA A 168 -26.65 -2.27 16.20
C ALA A 168 -25.61 -2.93 17.14
N ASP A 169 -25.59 -2.49 18.40
CA ASP A 169 -24.69 -3.03 19.43
C ASP A 169 -23.22 -3.16 18.95
N LYS A 170 -22.69 -2.08 18.35
CA LYS A 170 -21.38 -2.04 17.68
C LYS A 170 -20.24 -2.61 18.52
N TYR A 171 -20.25 -2.37 19.82
CA TYR A 171 -19.18 -2.77 20.75
C TYR A 171 -19.58 -3.93 21.67
N GLY A 172 -20.66 -4.64 21.35
CA GLY A 172 -21.18 -5.78 22.07
C GLY A 172 -22.63 -5.60 22.54
N PRO A 173 -23.23 -6.63 23.14
CA PRO A 173 -24.64 -6.61 23.55
C PRO A 173 -24.97 -5.41 24.45
N ASN A 174 -26.05 -4.70 24.12
CA ASN A 174 -26.52 -3.49 24.80
C ASN A 174 -25.54 -2.29 24.77
N SER A 175 -24.55 -2.27 23.88
CA SER A 175 -23.67 -1.09 23.73
C SER A 175 -24.33 0.06 22.96
N GLY A 176 -25.51 -0.17 22.38
CA GLY A 176 -26.21 0.79 21.53
C GLY A 176 -25.66 0.81 20.08
N ASN A 177 -26.42 1.52 19.24
CA ASN A 177 -26.06 1.66 17.82
C ASN A 177 -24.83 2.55 17.68
N GLY A 178 -23.98 2.22 16.71
CA GLY A 178 -22.81 3.02 16.35
C GLY A 178 -22.60 3.04 14.84
N LEU A 179 -21.96 4.11 14.36
CA LEU A 179 -21.55 4.22 12.98
C LEU A 179 -20.24 3.45 12.77
N SER A 180 -20.17 2.57 11.76
CA SER A 180 -18.95 1.97 11.27
C SER A 180 -18.63 2.52 9.89
N THR A 181 -17.36 2.79 9.65
CA THR A 181 -16.87 3.26 8.35
C THR A 181 -15.94 2.19 7.77
N VAL A 182 -16.18 1.80 6.54
CA VAL A 182 -15.28 0.93 5.77
C VAL A 182 -14.54 1.77 4.74
N PHE A 183 -13.22 1.76 4.82
CA PHE A 183 -12.34 2.42 3.87
C PHE A 183 -11.72 1.38 2.93
N PHE A 184 -11.61 1.71 1.66
CA PHE A 184 -11.05 0.84 0.64
C PHE A 184 -10.03 1.57 -0.22
N TRP A 185 -8.86 0.94 -0.45
CA TRP A 185 -7.80 1.43 -1.33
C TRP A 185 -7.36 0.34 -2.29
N ILE A 186 -6.82 0.75 -3.42
CA ILE A 186 -6.09 -0.12 -4.34
C ILE A 186 -4.66 0.39 -4.41
N VAL A 187 -3.70 -0.45 -4.09
CA VAL A 187 -2.28 -0.10 -4.14
C VAL A 187 -1.92 0.38 -5.54
N PRO A 188 -1.46 1.64 -5.71
CA PRO A 188 -1.18 2.19 -7.02
C PRO A 188 0.20 1.74 -7.55
N ALA A 189 0.33 1.64 -8.85
CA ALA A 189 1.63 1.50 -9.49
C ALA A 189 2.48 2.78 -9.27
N LYS A 190 3.80 2.63 -9.24
CA LYS A 190 4.74 3.74 -9.12
C LYS A 190 5.04 4.30 -10.51
N VAL A 191 4.48 5.48 -10.83
CA VAL A 191 4.57 6.07 -12.17
C VAL A 191 5.35 7.39 -12.22
N THR A 192 5.82 7.92 -11.10
CA THR A 192 6.61 9.17 -11.05
C THR A 192 7.82 9.13 -11.98
N GLY A 193 8.04 10.22 -12.71
CA GLY A 193 9.22 10.44 -13.55
C GLY A 193 8.90 10.43 -15.06
N PRO A 194 9.95 10.41 -15.90
CA PRO A 194 9.80 10.50 -17.34
C PRO A 194 9.40 9.16 -17.98
N TRP A 195 8.51 9.26 -18.97
CA TRP A 195 8.06 8.17 -19.81
C TRP A 195 8.16 8.56 -21.27
N GLN A 196 8.74 7.72 -22.11
CA GLN A 196 8.90 7.95 -23.53
C GLN A 196 8.00 7.03 -24.32
N PHE A 197 7.33 7.57 -25.33
CA PHE A 197 6.48 6.82 -26.23
C PHE A 197 6.43 7.44 -27.63
N GLN A 198 5.86 6.70 -28.56
CA GLN A 198 5.59 7.14 -29.91
C GLN A 198 4.11 6.88 -30.25
N ALA A 199 3.53 7.76 -31.06
CA ALA A 199 2.23 7.54 -31.68
C ALA A 199 2.32 7.95 -33.16
N ASN A 200 1.65 7.19 -34.01
CA ASN A 200 1.64 7.49 -35.44
C ASN A 200 0.64 8.59 -35.75
N ILE A 201 1.11 9.67 -36.36
CA ILE A 201 0.30 10.75 -36.87
C ILE A 201 0.19 10.57 -38.40
N GLY A 202 -0.89 9.94 -38.86
CA GLY A 202 -0.95 9.38 -40.20
C GLY A 202 0.08 8.25 -40.37
N ALA A 203 0.96 8.36 -41.34
CA ALA A 203 2.02 7.38 -41.62
C ALA A 203 3.34 7.70 -40.91
N LYS A 204 3.43 8.73 -40.09
CA LYS A 204 4.69 9.20 -39.47
C LYS A 204 4.66 9.01 -37.96
N PRO A 205 5.68 8.35 -37.37
CA PRO A 205 5.81 8.27 -35.93
C PRO A 205 6.20 9.64 -35.35
N GLN A 206 5.47 10.06 -34.32
CA GLN A 206 5.77 11.23 -33.51
C GLN A 206 6.23 10.77 -32.12
N ALA A 207 7.37 11.29 -31.68
CA ALA A 207 7.91 11.00 -30.35
C ALA A 207 7.33 11.96 -29.29
N TYR A 208 7.09 11.43 -28.10
CA TYR A 208 6.58 12.13 -26.94
C TYR A 208 7.38 11.78 -25.71
N GLU A 209 7.51 12.73 -24.78
CA GLU A 209 7.97 12.52 -23.42
C GLU A 209 6.88 12.95 -22.44
N MET A 210 6.39 12.04 -21.61
CA MET A 210 5.43 12.33 -20.54
C MET A 210 6.18 12.34 -19.22
N ILE A 211 6.07 13.40 -18.43
CA ILE A 211 6.67 13.53 -17.11
C ILE A 211 5.54 13.52 -16.10
N LEU A 212 5.54 12.53 -15.21
CA LEU A 212 4.50 12.32 -14.21
C LEU A 212 5.00 12.64 -12.81
N ASP A 213 4.16 13.35 -12.07
CA ASP A 213 4.21 13.52 -10.61
C ASP A 213 3.12 12.66 -9.98
N GLN A 214 3.40 12.10 -8.79
CA GLN A 214 2.48 11.19 -8.11
C GLN A 214 2.51 11.40 -6.60
N THR A 215 1.31 11.48 -6.01
CA THR A 215 1.08 11.34 -4.57
C THR A 215 0.02 10.27 -4.38
N PHE A 216 0.41 9.09 -3.92
CA PHE A 216 -0.42 7.88 -3.85
C PHE A 216 -1.06 7.53 -5.21
N GLN A 217 -2.40 7.50 -5.31
CA GLN A 217 -3.12 7.28 -6.56
C GLN A 217 -3.38 8.55 -7.38
N VAL A 218 -3.05 9.73 -6.83
CA VAL A 218 -3.22 11.01 -7.53
C VAL A 218 -1.99 11.27 -8.39
N ILE A 219 -2.23 11.47 -9.69
CA ILE A 219 -1.17 11.76 -10.65
C ILE A 219 -1.45 13.07 -11.40
N SER A 220 -0.39 13.75 -11.75
CA SER A 220 -0.39 14.91 -12.62
C SER A 220 0.86 14.89 -13.50
N GLY A 221 0.96 15.81 -14.44
CA GLY A 221 2.16 15.87 -15.26
C GLY A 221 2.01 16.69 -16.53
N ASN A 222 3.04 16.59 -17.36
CA ASN A 222 3.09 17.27 -18.65
C ASN A 222 3.58 16.32 -19.74
N VAL A 223 3.19 16.59 -20.97
CA VAL A 223 3.66 15.87 -22.15
C VAL A 223 4.42 16.83 -23.05
N ARG A 224 5.63 16.45 -23.44
CA ARG A 224 6.48 17.20 -24.38
C ARG A 224 6.37 16.58 -25.77
N VAL A 225 6.16 17.42 -26.77
CA VAL A 225 6.13 17.05 -28.18
C VAL A 225 6.58 18.24 -29.04
N GLY A 226 7.47 18.00 -29.98
CA GLY A 226 7.99 19.05 -30.88
C GLY A 226 8.60 20.26 -30.16
N GLY A 227 9.24 20.06 -29.01
CA GLY A 227 9.83 21.12 -28.17
C GLY A 227 8.84 21.89 -27.31
N ARG A 228 7.55 21.62 -27.40
CA ARG A 228 6.48 22.26 -26.60
C ARG A 228 6.04 21.33 -25.46
N SER A 229 5.62 21.92 -24.34
CA SER A 229 5.08 21.20 -23.19
C SER A 229 3.59 21.52 -23.03
N VAL A 230 2.75 20.49 -22.87
CA VAL A 230 1.32 20.61 -22.65
C VAL A 230 0.95 19.86 -21.36
N LYS A 231 -0.04 20.38 -20.64
CA LYS A 231 -0.48 19.77 -19.38
C LYS A 231 -1.29 18.50 -19.64
N LEU A 232 -1.04 17.47 -18.84
CA LEU A 232 -1.87 16.27 -18.78
C LEU A 232 -3.22 16.61 -18.15
N GLN A 233 -4.31 16.11 -18.73
CA GLN A 233 -5.70 16.32 -18.32
C GLN A 233 -6.34 14.98 -17.97
N ASP A 234 -7.32 15.00 -17.06
CA ASP A 234 -8.11 13.83 -16.66
C ASP A 234 -7.28 12.62 -16.29
N ALA A 235 -6.08 12.86 -15.74
CA ALA A 235 -5.14 11.82 -15.37
C ALA A 235 -5.68 10.98 -14.19
N LYS A 236 -5.70 9.66 -14.35
CA LYS A 236 -6.19 8.70 -13.36
C LYS A 236 -5.22 7.54 -13.24
N LEU A 237 -4.99 7.12 -12.00
CA LEU A 237 -4.24 5.92 -11.68
C LEU A 237 -5.05 5.11 -10.67
N ARG A 238 -5.42 3.87 -11.03
CA ARG A 238 -6.11 2.95 -10.14
C ARG A 238 -5.45 1.58 -10.20
N GLY A 239 -4.74 1.23 -9.14
CA GLY A 239 -3.89 0.05 -9.17
C GLY A 239 -2.81 0.17 -10.24
N ASP A 240 -2.79 -0.75 -11.18
CA ASP A 240 -1.89 -0.74 -12.33
C ASP A 240 -2.50 -0.07 -13.59
N GLN A 241 -3.75 0.40 -13.52
CA GLN A 241 -4.41 1.04 -14.65
C GLN A 241 -4.17 2.55 -14.63
N ILE A 242 -3.69 3.08 -15.76
CA ILE A 242 -3.45 4.50 -15.98
C ILE A 242 -4.23 5.00 -17.18
N SER A 243 -4.78 6.20 -17.08
CA SER A 243 -5.42 6.89 -18.21
C SER A 243 -5.25 8.40 -18.09
N GLY A 244 -5.44 9.09 -19.21
CA GLY A 244 -5.41 10.55 -19.25
C GLY A 244 -5.57 11.07 -20.67
N SER A 245 -5.56 12.40 -20.80
CA SER A 245 -5.62 13.06 -22.10
C SER A 245 -4.71 14.29 -22.14
N PHE A 246 -4.34 14.72 -23.34
CA PHE A 246 -3.68 15.98 -23.59
C PHE A 246 -3.97 16.44 -25.02
N THR A 247 -3.92 17.75 -25.26
CA THR A 247 -4.05 18.32 -26.61
C THR A 247 -2.74 19.01 -26.98
N ALA A 248 -2.16 18.58 -28.09
CA ALA A 248 -0.92 19.14 -28.58
C ALA A 248 -1.07 19.62 -30.03
N ASP A 249 -0.34 20.65 -30.42
CA ASP A 249 -0.18 21.04 -31.82
C ASP A 249 0.85 20.09 -32.46
N VAL A 250 0.38 19.36 -33.45
CA VAL A 250 1.24 18.47 -34.24
C VAL A 250 1.05 18.86 -35.72
N ASN A 251 2.13 19.30 -36.37
CA ASN A 251 2.17 19.76 -37.74
C ASN A 251 1.14 20.88 -38.04
N GLY A 252 0.95 21.84 -37.12
CA GLY A 252 0.05 22.98 -37.27
C GLY A 252 -1.42 22.65 -37.02
N SER A 253 -1.75 21.50 -36.48
CA SER A 253 -3.10 21.10 -36.12
C SER A 253 -3.21 20.67 -34.66
N ALA A 254 -4.22 21.18 -33.96
CA ALA A 254 -4.54 20.73 -32.63
C ALA A 254 -5.04 19.28 -32.64
N LEU A 255 -4.39 18.38 -31.96
CA LEU A 255 -4.72 16.96 -31.89
C LEU A 255 -4.88 16.55 -30.42
N LYS A 256 -6.07 16.08 -30.05
CA LYS A 256 -6.33 15.49 -28.73
C LYS A 256 -5.84 14.05 -28.72
N HIS A 257 -5.14 13.70 -27.68
CA HIS A 257 -4.64 12.35 -27.38
C HIS A 257 -5.36 11.85 -26.13
N GLU A 258 -6.03 10.71 -26.23
CA GLU A 258 -6.64 10.02 -25.09
C GLU A 258 -5.99 8.66 -24.96
N PHE A 259 -5.34 8.40 -23.83
CA PHE A 259 -4.67 7.13 -23.60
C PHE A 259 -5.24 6.39 -22.41
N ALA A 260 -5.21 5.06 -22.50
CA ALA A 260 -5.46 4.15 -21.39
C ALA A 260 -4.51 2.97 -21.51
N GLY A 261 -3.98 2.52 -20.37
CA GLY A 261 -3.03 1.42 -20.37
C GLY A 261 -2.84 0.81 -18.99
N ARG A 262 -1.98 -0.22 -18.97
CA ARG A 262 -1.59 -0.95 -17.76
C ARG A 262 -0.10 -0.78 -17.53
N VAL A 263 0.25 -0.44 -16.30
CA VAL A 263 1.62 -0.26 -15.85
C VAL A 263 2.19 -1.62 -15.40
N ALA A 264 3.35 -1.98 -15.93
CA ALA A 264 4.09 -3.17 -15.54
C ALA A 264 5.58 -2.82 -15.39
N GLY A 265 6.00 -2.55 -14.15
CA GLY A 265 7.38 -2.12 -13.87
C GLY A 265 7.75 -0.85 -14.61
N GLY A 266 8.72 -0.94 -15.53
CA GLY A 266 9.21 0.17 -16.34
C GLY A 266 8.45 0.39 -17.66
N SER A 267 7.33 -0.26 -17.88
CA SER A 267 6.55 -0.16 -19.12
C SER A 267 5.07 0.17 -18.83
N ILE A 268 4.43 0.84 -19.79
CA ILE A 268 2.97 1.02 -19.86
C ILE A 268 2.57 0.49 -21.24
N SER A 269 1.51 -0.31 -21.32
CA SER A 269 0.96 -0.80 -22.59
C SER A 269 -0.57 -0.66 -22.60
N GLY A 270 -1.13 -0.34 -23.77
CA GLY A 270 -2.56 -0.12 -23.90
C GLY A 270 -2.92 0.49 -25.25
N SER A 271 -3.85 1.44 -25.27
CA SER A 271 -4.28 2.13 -26.48
C SER A 271 -4.21 3.64 -26.32
N ILE A 272 -4.02 4.32 -27.46
CA ILE A 272 -4.13 5.77 -27.59
C ILE A 272 -5.07 6.11 -28.72
N THR A 273 -6.02 6.99 -28.45
CA THR A 273 -6.96 7.52 -29.43
C THR A 273 -6.56 8.95 -29.80
N LEU A 274 -6.47 9.24 -31.08
CA LEU A 274 -6.15 10.55 -31.63
C LEU A 274 -7.41 11.16 -32.22
N VAL A 275 -7.74 12.38 -31.83
CA VAL A 275 -8.94 13.10 -32.30
C VAL A 275 -8.55 14.51 -32.72
N GLY A 276 -8.79 14.84 -34.01
CA GLY A 276 -8.55 16.15 -34.61
C GLY A 276 -9.45 16.38 -35.80
N ASN A 277 -9.41 17.60 -36.38
CA ASN A 277 -10.32 18.01 -37.43
C ASN A 277 -10.31 17.12 -38.70
N ARG A 278 -9.22 16.42 -38.96
CA ARG A 278 -9.03 15.57 -40.16
C ARG A 278 -8.46 14.18 -39.82
N MET A 279 -8.41 13.85 -38.56
CA MET A 279 -7.85 12.58 -38.07
C MET A 279 -8.66 12.10 -36.88
N GLN A 280 -9.10 10.86 -36.97
CA GLN A 280 -9.64 10.11 -35.84
C GLN A 280 -9.18 8.67 -36.00
N GLY A 281 -8.58 8.11 -34.93
CA GLY A 281 -8.12 6.74 -34.96
C GLY A 281 -7.60 6.31 -33.60
N GLN A 282 -7.71 5.02 -33.34
CA GLN A 282 -7.13 4.36 -32.18
C GLN A 282 -6.00 3.46 -32.64
N GLN A 283 -4.93 3.42 -31.88
CA GLN A 283 -3.80 2.54 -32.11
C GLN A 283 -3.30 1.94 -30.81
N GLU A 284 -2.57 0.84 -30.90
CA GLU A 284 -1.80 0.32 -29.79
C GLU A 284 -0.75 1.34 -29.36
N TRP A 285 -0.49 1.37 -28.07
CA TRP A 285 0.41 2.33 -27.48
C TRP A 285 1.24 1.66 -26.38
N SER A 286 2.51 2.02 -26.34
CA SER A 286 3.38 1.63 -25.25
C SER A 286 4.31 2.79 -24.87
N ALA A 287 4.57 2.94 -23.58
CA ALA A 287 5.56 3.86 -23.05
C ALA A 287 6.58 3.10 -22.21
N THR A 288 7.83 3.54 -22.29
CA THR A 288 8.91 3.03 -21.47
C THR A 288 9.42 4.12 -20.54
N ARG A 289 9.85 3.74 -19.35
CA ARG A 289 10.43 4.66 -18.39
C ARG A 289 11.74 5.22 -18.95
N GLY A 290 11.81 6.55 -19.09
CA GLY A 290 13.01 7.27 -19.49
C GLY A 290 14.08 7.22 -18.39
N ALA A 291 15.35 7.45 -18.75
CA ALA A 291 16.39 7.70 -17.78
C ALA A 291 16.02 8.94 -16.96
N LYS A 292 16.21 8.89 -15.63
CA LYS A 292 16.15 10.11 -14.83
C LYS A 292 17.20 11.08 -15.37
N THR A 293 16.77 12.15 -16.03
CA THR A 293 17.67 13.27 -16.29
C THR A 293 18.06 13.80 -14.92
N GLY A 294 19.32 13.61 -14.53
CA GLY A 294 19.84 14.13 -13.28
C GLY A 294 19.44 15.59 -13.16
N ALA A 295 18.78 15.97 -12.07
CA ALA A 295 18.67 17.35 -11.68
C ALA A 295 20.11 17.87 -11.65
N ALA A 296 20.43 18.85 -12.49
CA ALA A 296 21.66 19.59 -12.39
C ALA A 296 21.65 20.21 -10.99
N ASP A 297 22.52 19.68 -10.10
CA ASP A 297 22.84 20.29 -8.83
C ASP A 297 23.31 21.73 -9.13
N GLY A 298 22.42 22.67 -8.90
CA GLY A 298 22.75 24.07 -8.80
C GLY A 298 23.55 24.29 -7.52
N ALA A 299 24.79 23.80 -7.50
CA ALA A 299 25.76 24.21 -6.51
C ALA A 299 26.01 25.73 -6.69
N ALA A 300 25.27 26.52 -5.92
CA ALA A 300 25.59 27.93 -5.72
C ALA A 300 27.01 28.01 -5.11
N ARG A 301 27.99 28.36 -5.95
CA ARG A 301 29.29 28.82 -5.50
C ARG A 301 29.05 30.09 -4.70
N ILE A 302 29.17 29.98 -3.40
CA ILE A 302 29.34 31.14 -2.53
C ILE A 302 30.77 31.61 -2.80
N ALA A 303 30.88 32.69 -3.63
CA ALA A 303 32.10 33.41 -3.79
C ALA A 303 32.49 34.04 -2.44
N GLY A 304 33.64 33.70 -1.93
CA GLY A 304 34.23 34.35 -0.79
C GLY A 304 34.48 35.83 -1.11
N VAL A 305 34.18 36.67 -0.14
CA VAL A 305 34.70 38.05 -0.04
C VAL A 305 35.55 38.09 1.21
N ASN A 306 36.75 38.61 1.01
CA ASN A 306 37.85 38.88 1.93
C ASN A 306 37.48 39.27 3.38
#